data_1cb29f4d956633423230bc0867074f27
#
_entry.id   1cb29f4d956633423230bc0867074f27
#
_cell.length_a   1.000
_cell.length_b   1.000
_cell.length_c   1.000
_cell.angle_alpha   90.00
_cell.angle_beta   90.00
_cell.angle_gamma   90.00
#
_symmetry.space_group_name_H-M   'P 1'
#
loop_
_entity.id
_entity.type
_entity.pdbx_description
1 polymer ?
#
loop_
_entity_poly.entity_id
_entity_poly.type
_entity_poly.pdbx_seq_one_letter_code
_entity_poly.pdbx_strand_id
1 'polypeptide(L)'
;ISRYIGEKKQDRIGKVIGGVIWFFAILAVILTIALLLAAPVLAKLMQAPEEALELTTLYVRICGGGIVFVIAYNVISSIFRGMGNSKLPLIFVAIACVVNIVGDLVLVAGFKMNVAGAAIATILAQAVSVVLSLVIIRKQGGIFQVKREDIRFSSEVKKFLTLGAPIALQEMLTNISFLILCA
;
A
#
# COMPACT_ATOMS: atom_id res chain seq x y z
N ILE A 1 -17.60 1.84 -4.52
CA ILE A 1 -17.96 0.40 -4.42
C ILE A 1 -19.23 0.28 -3.62
N SER A 2 -19.31 0.75 -2.37
CA SER A 2 -20.50 0.63 -1.49
C SER A 2 -21.80 1.09 -2.17
N ARG A 3 -21.76 2.21 -2.89
CA ARG A 3 -22.91 2.72 -3.64
C ARG A 3 -23.42 1.74 -4.70
N TYR A 4 -22.51 1.14 -5.49
CA TYR A 4 -22.89 0.18 -6.54
C TYR A 4 -23.38 -1.16 -5.98
N ILE A 5 -22.94 -1.51 -4.77
CA ILE A 5 -23.48 -2.66 -4.04
C ILE A 5 -24.93 -2.38 -3.65
N GLY A 6 -25.21 -1.19 -3.10
CA GLY A 6 -26.59 -0.77 -2.77
C GLY A 6 -27.52 -0.69 -3.99
N GLU A 7 -26.98 -0.28 -5.15
CA GLU A 7 -27.71 -0.23 -6.43
C GLU A 7 -27.80 -1.60 -7.13
N LYS A 8 -27.22 -2.69 -6.58
CA LYS A 8 -27.15 -4.06 -7.15
C LYS A 8 -26.53 -4.12 -8.56
N LYS A 9 -25.63 -3.16 -8.90
CA LYS A 9 -24.97 -3.05 -10.21
C LYS A 9 -23.61 -3.76 -10.20
N GLN A 10 -23.60 -5.08 -10.17
CA GLN A 10 -22.38 -5.90 -10.05
C GLN A 10 -21.38 -5.67 -11.21
N ASP A 11 -21.87 -5.50 -12.45
CA ASP A 11 -21.00 -5.26 -13.61
C ASP A 11 -20.16 -3.97 -13.49
N ARG A 12 -20.68 -2.95 -12.79
CA ARG A 12 -19.95 -1.71 -12.55
C ARG A 12 -18.90 -1.85 -11.46
N ILE A 13 -19.12 -2.74 -10.49
CA ILE A 13 -18.16 -3.02 -9.43
C ILE A 13 -16.87 -3.57 -10.03
N GLY A 14 -16.94 -4.54 -10.93
CA GLY A 14 -15.79 -5.10 -11.64
C GLY A 14 -14.97 -4.01 -12.37
N LYS A 15 -15.64 -3.13 -13.10
CA LYS A 15 -15.02 -2.01 -13.82
C LYS A 15 -14.33 -1.00 -12.89
N VAL A 16 -14.94 -0.70 -11.74
CA VAL A 16 -14.32 0.19 -10.73
C VAL A 16 -13.09 -0.47 -10.14
N ILE A 17 -13.20 -1.73 -9.71
CA ILE A 17 -12.07 -2.47 -9.13
C ILE A 17 -10.92 -2.59 -10.15
N GLY A 18 -11.23 -3.00 -11.38
CA GLY A 18 -10.23 -3.11 -12.45
C GLY A 18 -9.54 -1.78 -12.75
N GLY A 19 -10.30 -0.70 -12.85
CA GLY A 19 -9.74 0.65 -13.05
C GLY A 19 -8.89 1.13 -11.89
N VAL A 20 -9.28 0.85 -10.65
CA VAL A 20 -8.50 1.17 -9.44
C VAL A 20 -7.19 0.38 -9.43
N ILE A 21 -7.23 -0.92 -9.71
CA ILE A 21 -6.03 -1.76 -9.80
C ILE A 21 -5.08 -1.22 -10.86
N TRP A 22 -5.59 -0.88 -12.06
CA TRP A 22 -4.77 -0.34 -13.16
C TRP A 22 -4.09 0.97 -12.76
N PHE A 23 -4.86 1.91 -12.19
CA PHE A 23 -4.33 3.21 -11.75
C PHE A 23 -3.25 3.07 -10.68
N PHE A 24 -3.53 2.30 -9.63
CA PHE A 24 -2.57 2.12 -8.54
C PHE A 24 -1.36 1.26 -8.93
N ALA A 25 -1.47 0.36 -9.91
CA ALA A 25 -0.33 -0.36 -10.46
C ALA A 25 0.65 0.60 -11.15
N ILE A 26 0.15 1.52 -11.97
CA ILE A 26 0.98 2.56 -12.59
C ILE A 26 1.59 3.48 -11.54
N LEU A 27 0.78 3.94 -10.58
CA LEU A 27 1.25 4.77 -9.49
C LEU A 27 2.35 4.09 -8.67
N ALA A 28 2.20 2.78 -8.40
CA ALA A 28 3.19 1.99 -7.69
C ALA A 28 4.54 1.97 -8.43
N VAL A 29 4.53 1.77 -9.75
CA VAL A 29 5.75 1.80 -10.58
C VAL A 29 6.40 3.18 -10.54
N ILE A 30 5.61 4.25 -10.72
CA ILE A 30 6.12 5.63 -10.70
C ILE A 30 6.74 5.93 -9.33
N LEU A 31 6.05 5.59 -8.23
CA LEU A 31 6.55 5.84 -6.87
C LEU A 31 7.79 4.98 -6.54
N THR A 32 7.84 3.73 -7.01
CA THR A 32 9.04 2.90 -6.87
C THR A 32 10.24 3.58 -7.50
N ILE A 33 10.14 4.00 -8.77
CA ILE A 33 11.22 4.66 -9.49
C ILE A 33 11.59 5.97 -8.79
N ALA A 34 10.59 6.79 -8.44
CA ALA A 34 10.81 8.07 -7.77
C ALA A 34 11.54 7.91 -6.44
N LEU A 35 11.13 6.95 -5.59
CA LEU A 35 11.75 6.70 -4.29
C LEU A 35 13.16 6.13 -4.42
N LEU A 36 13.40 5.23 -5.37
CA LEU A 36 14.73 4.68 -5.60
C LEU A 36 15.73 5.77 -6.03
N LEU A 37 15.29 6.71 -6.88
CA LEU A 37 16.11 7.82 -7.34
C LEU A 37 16.25 8.92 -6.28
N ALA A 38 15.17 9.24 -5.58
CA ALA A 38 15.14 10.30 -4.58
C ALA A 38 15.69 9.88 -3.20
N ALA A 39 15.98 8.59 -2.97
CA ALA A 39 16.40 8.08 -1.68
C ALA A 39 17.53 8.89 -1.01
N PRO A 40 18.65 9.24 -1.69
CA PRO A 40 19.72 10.00 -1.08
C PRO A 40 19.30 11.45 -0.76
N VAL A 41 18.44 12.04 -1.58
CA VAL A 41 17.92 13.40 -1.36
C VAL A 41 16.98 13.42 -0.17
N LEU A 42 16.12 12.41 -0.06
CA LEU A 42 15.18 12.27 1.06
C LEU A 42 15.93 12.06 2.38
N ALA A 43 16.97 11.22 2.39
CA ALA A 43 17.78 11.00 3.58
C ALA A 43 18.45 12.30 4.06
N LYS A 44 18.96 13.13 3.15
CA LYS A 44 19.50 14.46 3.47
C LYS A 44 18.43 15.43 3.97
N LEU A 45 17.27 15.45 3.33
CA LEU A 45 16.14 16.32 3.71
C LEU A 45 15.63 16.00 5.12
N MET A 46 15.68 14.73 5.51
CA MET A 46 15.34 14.28 6.86
C MET A 46 16.43 14.62 7.90
N GLN A 47 17.47 15.36 7.50
CA GLN A 47 18.58 15.75 8.38
C GLN A 47 19.24 14.57 9.08
N ALA A 48 19.32 13.43 8.40
CA ALA A 48 20.00 12.26 8.94
C ALA A 48 21.48 12.61 9.21
N PRO A 49 22.03 12.27 10.41
CA PRO A 49 23.43 12.45 10.70
C PRO A 49 24.31 11.79 9.65
N GLU A 50 25.51 12.32 9.39
CA GLU A 50 26.40 11.77 8.35
C GLU A 50 26.67 10.28 8.54
N GLU A 51 26.82 9.84 9.78
CA GLU A 51 27.03 8.43 10.16
C GLU A 51 25.81 7.53 9.81
N ALA A 52 24.61 8.08 9.82
CA ALA A 52 23.36 7.35 9.53
C ALA A 52 22.87 7.53 8.10
N LEU A 53 23.48 8.42 7.31
CA LEU A 53 22.99 8.79 5.98
C LEU A 53 22.93 7.61 5.01
N GLU A 54 23.98 6.77 5.01
CA GLU A 54 24.03 5.57 4.17
C GLU A 54 22.96 4.55 4.56
N LEU A 55 22.81 4.32 5.87
CA LEU A 55 21.81 3.38 6.41
C LEU A 55 20.38 3.86 6.12
N THR A 56 20.14 5.16 6.28
CA THR A 56 18.83 5.79 5.96
C THR A 56 18.54 5.68 4.47
N THR A 57 19.53 5.96 3.60
CA THR A 57 19.38 5.82 2.16
C THR A 57 19.08 4.37 1.77
N LEU A 58 19.78 3.40 2.37
CA LEU A 58 19.55 1.98 2.15
C LEU A 58 18.12 1.58 2.56
N TYR A 59 17.66 2.03 3.74
CA TYR A 59 16.30 1.81 4.22
C TYR A 59 15.25 2.32 3.23
N VAL A 60 15.40 3.57 2.79
CA VAL A 60 14.47 4.20 1.83
C VAL A 60 14.48 3.46 0.50
N ARG A 61 15.62 2.99 0.02
CA ARG A 61 15.71 2.19 -1.21
C ARG A 61 15.01 0.85 -1.08
N ILE A 62 15.25 0.11 0.00
CA ILE A 62 14.60 -1.18 0.22
C ILE A 62 13.08 -0.98 0.33
N CYS A 63 12.62 -0.05 1.16
CA CYS A 63 11.21 0.26 1.31
C CYS A 63 10.58 0.75 0.00
N GLY A 64 11.30 1.59 -0.76
CA GLY A 64 10.88 2.06 -2.08
C GLY A 64 10.69 0.92 -3.06
N GLY A 65 11.59 -0.08 -3.08
CA GLY A 65 11.43 -1.29 -3.88
C GLY A 65 10.23 -2.14 -3.47
N GLY A 66 9.86 -2.11 -2.18
CA GLY A 66 8.72 -2.84 -1.64
C GLY A 66 7.38 -2.09 -1.65
N ILE A 67 7.35 -0.84 -2.11
CA ILE A 67 6.13 0.00 -2.06
C ILE A 67 4.96 -0.60 -2.86
N VAL A 68 5.24 -1.42 -3.84
CA VAL A 68 4.23 -2.17 -4.61
C VAL A 68 3.36 -3.02 -3.68
N PHE A 69 3.96 -3.71 -2.71
CA PHE A 69 3.21 -4.53 -1.73
C PHE A 69 2.38 -3.65 -0.80
N VAL A 70 2.92 -2.50 -0.38
CA VAL A 70 2.19 -1.55 0.47
C VAL A 70 0.96 -1.01 -0.27
N ILE A 71 1.12 -0.59 -1.51
CA ILE A 71 0.02 -0.09 -2.34
C ILE A 71 -0.99 -1.20 -2.61
N ALA A 72 -0.55 -2.39 -3.01
CA ALA A 72 -1.42 -3.53 -3.26
C ALA A 72 -2.28 -3.88 -2.03
N TYR A 73 -1.66 -3.96 -0.84
CA TYR A 73 -2.37 -4.20 0.40
C TYR A 73 -3.42 -3.11 0.68
N ASN A 74 -3.07 -1.83 0.54
CA ASN A 74 -3.98 -0.71 0.79
C ASN A 74 -5.17 -0.71 -0.19
N VAL A 75 -4.94 -1.01 -1.46
CA VAL A 75 -6.00 -1.14 -2.47
C VAL A 75 -6.94 -2.28 -2.11
N ILE A 76 -6.41 -3.47 -1.82
CA ILE A 76 -7.22 -4.64 -1.45
C ILE A 76 -8.03 -4.36 -0.18
N SER A 77 -7.40 -3.81 0.85
CA SER A 77 -8.06 -3.44 2.11
C SER A 77 -9.18 -2.42 1.91
N SER A 78 -8.96 -1.43 1.03
CA SER A 78 -9.97 -0.42 0.71
C SER A 78 -11.15 -1.02 -0.05
N ILE A 79 -10.91 -2.00 -0.93
CA ILE A 79 -11.95 -2.74 -1.63
C ILE A 79 -12.81 -3.53 -0.62
N PHE A 80 -12.19 -4.27 0.30
CA PHE A 80 -12.91 -5.01 1.35
C PHE A 80 -13.75 -4.08 2.23
N ARG A 81 -13.20 -2.96 2.68
CA ARG A 81 -13.95 -1.95 3.44
C ARG A 81 -15.10 -1.37 2.63
N GLY A 82 -14.88 -1.09 1.36
CA GLY A 82 -15.92 -0.62 0.45
C GLY A 82 -17.03 -1.63 0.21
N MET A 83 -16.78 -2.91 0.43
CA MET A 83 -17.79 -4.00 0.40
C MET A 83 -18.47 -4.23 1.76
N GLY A 84 -18.16 -3.42 2.78
CA GLY A 84 -18.70 -3.56 4.13
C GLY A 84 -17.99 -4.58 5.02
N ASN A 85 -16.89 -5.17 4.53
CA ASN A 85 -16.12 -6.13 5.31
C ASN A 85 -14.84 -5.49 5.87
N SER A 86 -14.93 -4.96 7.08
CA SER A 86 -13.79 -4.37 7.79
C SER A 86 -13.00 -5.37 8.62
N LYS A 87 -13.55 -6.57 8.88
CA LYS A 87 -12.90 -7.59 9.72
C LYS A 87 -11.70 -8.21 9.01
N LEU A 88 -11.80 -8.51 7.71
CA LEU A 88 -10.71 -9.13 6.96
C LEU A 88 -9.46 -8.24 6.89
N PRO A 89 -9.53 -6.95 6.52
CA PRO A 89 -8.38 -6.06 6.58
C PRO A 89 -7.72 -5.99 7.96
N LEU A 90 -8.51 -5.99 9.03
CA LEU A 90 -7.98 -6.00 10.39
C LEU A 90 -7.17 -7.27 10.70
N ILE A 91 -7.68 -8.44 10.28
CA ILE A 91 -6.96 -9.71 10.44
C ILE A 91 -5.65 -9.69 9.66
N PHE A 92 -5.65 -9.16 8.43
CA PHE A 92 -4.44 -9.06 7.61
C PHE A 92 -3.38 -8.17 8.27
N VAL A 93 -3.79 -7.02 8.85
CA VAL A 93 -2.89 -6.14 9.60
C VAL A 93 -2.34 -6.86 10.83
N ALA A 94 -3.17 -7.57 11.58
CA ALA A 94 -2.70 -8.30 12.76
C ALA A 94 -1.65 -9.36 12.41
N ILE A 95 -1.89 -10.12 11.33
CA ILE A 95 -0.92 -11.11 10.83
C ILE A 95 0.37 -10.41 10.35
N ALA A 96 0.24 -9.31 9.60
CA ALA A 96 1.40 -8.54 9.15
C ALA A 96 2.23 -8.03 10.34
N CYS A 97 1.58 -7.56 11.39
CA CYS A 97 2.25 -7.09 12.60
C CYS A 97 3.08 -8.22 13.26
N VAL A 98 2.50 -9.40 13.41
CA VAL A 98 3.21 -10.58 13.94
C VAL A 98 4.39 -10.96 13.06
N VAL A 99 4.19 -11.03 11.73
CA VAL A 99 5.26 -11.35 10.77
C VAL A 99 6.36 -10.29 10.81
N ASN A 100 6.02 -9.01 10.94
CA ASN A 100 6.99 -7.94 11.05
C ASN A 100 7.82 -8.06 12.34
N ILE A 101 7.18 -8.24 13.50
CA ILE A 101 7.88 -8.42 14.78
C ILE A 101 8.82 -9.63 14.74
N VAL A 102 8.35 -10.78 14.24
CA VAL A 102 9.19 -11.98 14.11
C VAL A 102 10.32 -11.75 13.11
N GLY A 103 10.02 -11.08 11.98
CA GLY A 103 11.02 -10.71 10.98
C GLY A 103 12.10 -9.80 11.55
N ASP A 104 11.73 -8.79 12.33
CA ASP A 104 12.66 -7.89 12.98
C ASP A 104 13.56 -8.65 13.98
N LEU A 105 12.99 -9.51 14.81
CA LEU A 105 13.77 -10.32 15.75
C LEU A 105 14.75 -11.23 15.03
N VAL A 106 14.35 -11.88 13.95
CA VAL A 106 15.20 -12.79 13.19
C VAL A 106 16.26 -12.04 12.39
N LEU A 107 15.87 -11.01 11.62
CA LEU A 107 16.78 -10.33 10.70
C LEU A 107 17.67 -9.32 11.42
N VAL A 108 17.13 -8.57 12.38
CA VAL A 108 17.90 -7.55 13.09
C VAL A 108 18.69 -8.17 14.25
N ALA A 109 18.04 -8.93 15.14
CA ALA A 109 18.70 -9.50 16.31
C ALA A 109 19.49 -10.79 15.96
N GLY A 110 18.92 -11.69 15.12
CA GLY A 110 19.56 -12.95 14.75
C GLY A 110 20.67 -12.75 13.73
N PHE A 111 20.35 -12.19 12.56
CA PHE A 111 21.31 -12.01 11.47
C PHE A 111 22.12 -10.72 11.55
N LYS A 112 21.83 -9.84 12.52
CA LYS A 112 22.51 -8.54 12.73
C LYS A 112 22.47 -7.64 11.49
N MET A 113 21.39 -7.72 10.69
CA MET A 113 21.24 -6.95 9.46
C MET A 113 20.90 -5.47 9.71
N ASN A 114 20.84 -5.03 10.97
CA ASN A 114 20.55 -3.65 11.35
C ASN A 114 19.30 -3.08 10.60
N VAL A 115 19.46 -1.89 10.05
CA VAL A 115 18.41 -1.16 9.34
C VAL A 115 17.88 -1.90 8.10
N ALA A 116 18.74 -2.61 7.37
CA ALA A 116 18.32 -3.40 6.21
C ALA A 116 17.39 -4.56 6.62
N GLY A 117 17.65 -5.20 7.76
CA GLY A 117 16.80 -6.25 8.32
C GLY A 117 15.39 -5.75 8.61
N ALA A 118 15.27 -4.59 9.27
CA ALA A 118 13.98 -3.97 9.57
C ALA A 118 13.20 -3.60 8.31
N ALA A 119 13.88 -3.02 7.30
CA ALA A 119 13.24 -2.71 6.02
C ALA A 119 12.69 -3.97 5.31
N ILE A 120 13.50 -5.04 5.27
CA ILE A 120 13.10 -6.31 4.65
C ILE A 120 11.95 -6.95 5.43
N ALA A 121 11.99 -6.96 6.77
CA ALA A 121 10.91 -7.49 7.60
C ALA A 121 9.58 -6.79 7.32
N THR A 122 9.62 -5.46 7.19
CA THR A 122 8.44 -4.65 6.86
C THR A 122 7.86 -5.03 5.49
N ILE A 123 8.71 -5.17 4.47
CA ILE A 123 8.24 -5.56 3.12
C ILE A 123 7.70 -6.99 3.11
N LEU A 124 8.36 -7.92 3.79
CA LEU A 124 7.88 -9.31 3.91
C LEU A 124 6.52 -9.37 4.59
N ALA A 125 6.32 -8.61 5.66
CA ALA A 125 5.02 -8.53 6.33
C ALA A 125 3.91 -8.04 5.40
N GLN A 126 4.18 -7.01 4.59
CA GLN A 126 3.24 -6.51 3.59
C GLN A 126 2.99 -7.52 2.48
N ALA A 127 4.03 -8.19 1.99
CA ALA A 127 3.91 -9.23 0.97
C ALA A 127 3.05 -10.40 1.45
N VAL A 128 3.24 -10.87 2.70
CA VAL A 128 2.42 -11.91 3.32
C VAL A 128 0.95 -11.48 3.38
N SER A 129 0.67 -10.23 3.79
CA SER A 129 -0.69 -9.70 3.81
C SER A 129 -1.35 -9.66 2.44
N VAL A 130 -0.61 -9.28 1.40
CA VAL A 130 -1.10 -9.29 0.01
C VAL A 130 -1.41 -10.72 -0.43
N VAL A 131 -0.51 -11.68 -0.18
CA VAL A 131 -0.73 -13.09 -0.55
C VAL A 131 -1.95 -13.65 0.16
N LEU A 132 -2.09 -13.43 1.47
CA LEU A 132 -3.25 -13.88 2.24
C LEU A 132 -4.55 -13.27 1.70
N SER A 133 -4.53 -11.97 1.39
CA SER A 133 -5.67 -11.27 0.82
C SER A 133 -6.09 -11.87 -0.52
N LEU A 134 -5.12 -12.17 -1.39
CA LEU A 134 -5.38 -12.79 -2.70
C LEU A 134 -5.92 -14.22 -2.58
N VAL A 135 -5.40 -15.00 -1.61
CA VAL A 135 -5.91 -16.37 -1.33
C VAL A 135 -7.37 -16.30 -0.89
N ILE A 136 -7.71 -15.36 0.00
CA ILE A 136 -9.10 -15.20 0.47
C ILE A 136 -10.02 -14.73 -0.66
N ILE A 137 -9.58 -13.79 -1.48
CA ILE A 137 -10.33 -13.35 -2.67
C ILE A 137 -10.65 -14.53 -3.58
N ARG A 138 -9.65 -15.40 -3.83
CA ARG A 138 -9.87 -16.60 -4.66
C ARG A 138 -10.84 -17.60 -4.02
N LYS A 139 -10.81 -17.76 -2.70
CA LYS A 139 -11.71 -18.67 -1.98
C LYS A 139 -13.15 -18.17 -1.90
N GLN A 140 -13.35 -16.85 -1.80
CA GLN A 140 -14.67 -16.24 -1.71
C GLN A 140 -15.40 -16.14 -3.06
N GLY A 141 -14.82 -16.63 -4.13
CA GLY A 141 -15.27 -16.75 -5.51
C GLY A 141 -16.61 -16.09 -5.84
N GLY A 142 -16.60 -15.01 -6.61
CA GLY A 142 -17.83 -14.38 -7.12
C GLY A 142 -18.01 -12.90 -6.78
N ILE A 143 -17.42 -12.40 -5.70
CA ILE A 143 -17.52 -10.97 -5.33
C ILE A 143 -16.52 -10.13 -6.15
N PHE A 144 -15.41 -10.74 -6.58
CA PHE A 144 -14.37 -10.12 -7.40
C PHE A 144 -14.39 -10.64 -8.85
N GLN A 145 -15.53 -10.54 -9.54
CA GLN A 145 -15.57 -10.82 -10.97
C GLN A 145 -14.95 -9.67 -11.78
N VAL A 146 -13.65 -9.50 -11.63
CA VAL A 146 -12.87 -8.57 -12.45
C VAL A 146 -12.44 -9.31 -13.70
N LYS A 147 -12.99 -8.95 -14.85
CA LYS A 147 -12.54 -9.45 -16.15
C LYS A 147 -11.25 -8.72 -16.54
N ARG A 148 -10.37 -9.38 -17.29
CA ARG A 148 -9.15 -8.73 -17.82
C ARG A 148 -9.45 -7.46 -18.61
N GLU A 149 -10.60 -7.40 -19.26
CA GLU A 149 -11.09 -6.25 -20.02
C GLU A 149 -11.43 -5.04 -19.14
N ASP A 150 -11.70 -5.26 -17.85
CA ASP A 150 -12.02 -4.21 -16.88
C ASP A 150 -10.75 -3.50 -16.36
N ILE A 151 -9.56 -4.11 -16.53
CA ILE A 151 -8.26 -3.55 -16.10
C ILE A 151 -7.79 -2.54 -17.14
N ARG A 152 -8.45 -1.39 -17.20
CA ARG A 152 -8.09 -0.29 -18.09
C ARG A 152 -8.61 1.04 -17.55
N PHE A 153 -8.07 2.14 -18.08
CA PHE A 153 -8.58 3.46 -17.76
C PHE A 153 -10.02 3.60 -18.26
N SER A 154 -10.94 3.87 -17.34
CA SER A 154 -12.37 4.03 -17.62
C SER A 154 -12.90 5.34 -17.03
N SER A 155 -14.11 5.75 -17.47
CA SER A 155 -14.77 6.91 -16.88
C SER A 155 -15.01 6.80 -15.37
N GLU A 156 -15.06 5.59 -14.84
CA GLU A 156 -15.18 5.32 -13.41
C GLU A 156 -13.90 5.70 -12.64
N VAL A 157 -12.72 5.55 -13.25
CA VAL A 157 -11.44 6.01 -12.68
C VAL A 157 -11.44 7.53 -12.54
N LYS A 158 -11.95 8.25 -13.55
CA LYS A 158 -12.08 9.71 -13.48
C LYS A 158 -12.98 10.15 -12.32
N LYS A 159 -14.12 9.49 -12.13
CA LYS A 159 -15.01 9.76 -10.97
C LYS A 159 -14.33 9.46 -9.64
N PHE A 160 -13.61 8.34 -9.56
CA PHE A 160 -12.83 7.96 -8.37
C PHE A 160 -11.80 9.03 -8.04
N LEU A 161 -11.04 9.51 -9.03
CA LEU A 161 -10.04 10.56 -8.84
C LEU A 161 -10.66 11.89 -8.41
N THR A 162 -11.76 12.30 -9.04
CA THR A 162 -12.46 13.54 -8.69
C THR A 162 -12.99 13.53 -7.26
N LEU A 163 -13.47 12.37 -6.78
CA LEU A 163 -13.96 12.23 -5.41
C LEU A 163 -12.83 11.99 -4.39
N GLY A 164 -11.78 11.30 -4.81
CA GLY A 164 -10.66 10.94 -3.94
C GLY A 164 -9.62 12.06 -3.78
N ALA A 165 -9.41 12.89 -4.80
CA ALA A 165 -8.40 13.94 -4.77
C ALA A 165 -8.57 14.95 -3.62
N PRO A 166 -9.76 15.50 -3.33
CA PRO A 166 -9.94 16.41 -2.21
C PRO A 166 -9.69 15.73 -0.86
N ILE A 167 -10.07 14.45 -0.72
CA ILE A 167 -9.83 13.67 0.51
C ILE A 167 -8.32 13.42 0.68
N ALA A 168 -7.64 13.02 -0.38
CA ALA A 168 -6.19 12.81 -0.35
C ALA A 168 -5.43 14.11 -0.02
N LEU A 169 -5.88 15.25 -0.56
CA LEU A 169 -5.30 16.55 -0.25
C LEU A 169 -5.52 16.93 1.22
N GLN A 170 -6.70 16.70 1.76
CA GLN A 170 -7.01 16.92 3.17
C GLN A 170 -6.11 16.08 4.07
N GLU A 171 -5.96 14.78 3.80
CA GLU A 171 -5.08 13.89 4.55
C GLU A 171 -3.61 14.34 4.47
N MET A 172 -3.16 14.74 3.29
CA MET A 172 -1.79 15.25 3.10
C MET A 172 -1.56 16.53 3.93
N LEU A 173 -2.48 17.49 3.90
CA LEU A 173 -2.38 18.73 4.69
C LEU A 173 -2.40 18.43 6.20
N THR A 174 -3.23 17.49 6.65
CA THR A 174 -3.29 17.07 8.05
C THR A 174 -1.96 16.47 8.50
N ASN A 175 -1.36 15.59 7.69
CA ASN A 175 -0.06 14.98 8.01
C ASN A 175 1.08 16.02 8.01
N ILE A 176 1.08 16.96 7.06
CA ILE A 176 2.06 18.06 7.03
C ILE A 176 1.90 18.94 8.27
N SER A 177 0.67 19.32 8.63
CA SER A 177 0.40 20.12 9.84
C SER A 177 0.89 19.42 11.10
N PHE A 178 0.67 18.10 11.19
CA PHE A 178 1.17 17.31 12.30
C PHE A 178 2.70 17.30 12.38
N LEU A 179 3.39 17.13 11.24
CA LEU A 179 4.84 17.18 11.17
C LEU A 179 5.39 18.54 11.62
N ILE A 180 4.75 19.65 11.20
CA ILE A 180 5.15 21.01 11.59
C ILE A 180 4.94 21.24 13.10
N LEU A 181 3.88 20.65 13.67
CA LEU A 181 3.62 20.77 15.12
C LEU A 181 4.58 19.95 15.98
N CYS A 182 5.15 18.87 15.42
CA CYS A 182 6.09 17.99 16.12
C CYS A 182 7.56 18.37 15.93
N ALA A 183 7.87 19.31 15.02
CA ALA A 183 9.22 19.82 14.75
C ALA A 183 9.54 21.04 15.63
#